data_1b32b8c1726b97867578026d97577be9
#
_entry.id   1b32b8c1726b97867578026d97577be9
#
_cell.length_a   1.000
_cell.length_b   1.000
_cell.length_c   1.000
_cell.angle_alpha   90.00
_cell.angle_beta   90.00
_cell.angle_gamma   90.00
#
_symmetry.space_group_name_H-M   'P 1'
#
loop_
_entity.id
_entity.type
_entity.pdbx_description
1 polymer ?
#
loop_
_entity_poly.entity_id
_entity_poly.type
_entity_poly.pdbx_seq_one_letter_code
_entity_poly.pdbx_strand_id
1 'polypeptide(L)'
;RDDVESRGLGDVYKRQFLGIFLAGLAGCMALVIWVDPFFQYHKPLAWFPYLVDNQVNQNPGLAKHMDYDGILIGSSMTASFNTDWFEELMGMKTQKLSYNGSYPKDLSNIMQLVFDAKGDQVKAVYMAVDQSTFSADPEETKFPVTDYLYDDNVFNDVPYLLNKDVLLDYILRPLADRKDASDWAELYKPWWTDEYYNKANVLMYYEAVEEKQEEEALAADYFKDAVEENLQKNILPYIEAHPETEFYIFYPPYSILFWNDVTREKELEAVIGRLEYMTERLLNYENVHVFNILGKEDIICNLNNYADYMHYHKNVCRYITECFTTGENELHPENYGQAFDEIRTLAMSYNYPAIWDDWYDTTPRYGEE
;
A
#
# COMPACT_ATOMS: atom_id res chain seq x y z
N ARG A 1 -35.70 -2.91 -61.09
CA ARG A 1 -35.72 -1.56 -60.48
C ARG A 1 -35.86 -1.66 -58.98
N ASP A 2 -36.72 -2.52 -58.46
CA ASP A 2 -36.98 -2.71 -56.99
C ASP A 2 -35.79 -3.24 -56.24
N ASP A 3 -34.93 -4.08 -56.82
CA ASP A 3 -33.72 -4.62 -56.15
C ASP A 3 -32.61 -3.59 -55.96
N VAL A 4 -32.54 -2.55 -56.81
CA VAL A 4 -31.54 -1.49 -56.72
C VAL A 4 -31.97 -0.45 -55.67
N GLU A 5 -33.27 -0.14 -55.58
CA GLU A 5 -33.80 0.75 -54.51
C GLU A 5 -33.72 0.09 -53.13
N SER A 6 -33.99 -1.21 -53.03
CA SER A 6 -33.87 -1.98 -51.79
C SER A 6 -32.42 -2.02 -51.28
N ARG A 7 -31.44 -2.19 -52.16
CA ARG A 7 -29.99 -2.14 -51.78
C ARG A 7 -29.56 -0.74 -51.31
N GLY A 8 -30.04 0.30 -51.98
CA GLY A 8 -29.75 1.70 -51.60
C GLY A 8 -30.29 2.06 -50.22
N LEU A 9 -31.51 1.66 -49.87
CA LEU A 9 -32.09 1.86 -48.53
C LEU A 9 -31.34 1.08 -47.48
N GLY A 10 -30.96 -0.18 -47.71
CA GLY A 10 -30.19 -0.98 -46.79
C GLY A 10 -28.82 -0.36 -46.44
N ASP A 11 -28.15 0.27 -47.40
CA ASP A 11 -26.87 0.94 -47.19
C ASP A 11 -27.02 2.28 -46.41
N VAL A 12 -28.12 2.99 -46.60
CA VAL A 12 -28.45 4.20 -45.81
C VAL A 12 -28.67 3.83 -44.34
N TYR A 13 -29.46 2.80 -44.04
CA TYR A 13 -29.69 2.33 -42.69
C TYR A 13 -28.41 1.83 -42.01
N LYS A 14 -27.55 1.11 -42.70
CA LYS A 14 -26.25 0.67 -42.19
C LYS A 14 -25.35 1.87 -41.80
N ARG A 15 -25.30 2.89 -42.69
CA ARG A 15 -24.52 4.13 -42.39
C ARG A 15 -25.10 4.91 -41.21
N GLN A 16 -26.43 5.01 -41.14
CA GLN A 16 -27.08 5.65 -39.99
C GLN A 16 -26.83 4.88 -38.70
N PHE A 17 -26.98 3.56 -38.69
CA PHE A 17 -26.68 2.72 -37.55
C PHE A 17 -25.21 2.87 -37.08
N LEU A 18 -24.28 2.78 -38.05
CA LEU A 18 -22.86 2.96 -37.73
C LEU A 18 -22.58 4.37 -37.18
N GLY A 19 -23.18 5.40 -37.78
CA GLY A 19 -23.05 6.77 -37.28
C GLY A 19 -23.56 6.96 -35.84
N ILE A 20 -24.74 6.42 -35.52
CA ILE A 20 -25.33 6.47 -34.18
C ILE A 20 -24.47 5.67 -33.18
N PHE A 21 -24.00 4.49 -33.59
CA PHE A 21 -23.14 3.65 -32.78
C PHE A 21 -21.82 4.34 -32.46
N LEU A 22 -21.13 4.91 -33.43
CA LEU A 22 -19.88 5.65 -33.21
C LEU A 22 -20.09 6.92 -32.40
N ALA A 23 -21.19 7.63 -32.59
CA ALA A 23 -21.55 8.78 -31.76
C ALA A 23 -21.81 8.37 -30.30
N GLY A 24 -22.43 7.22 -30.06
CA GLY A 24 -22.62 6.64 -28.76
C GLY A 24 -21.28 6.30 -28.06
N LEU A 25 -20.37 5.63 -28.77
CA LEU A 25 -19.03 5.35 -28.24
C LEU A 25 -18.26 6.63 -27.92
N ALA A 26 -18.27 7.61 -28.81
CA ALA A 26 -17.64 8.91 -28.58
C ALA A 26 -18.24 9.65 -27.39
N GLY A 27 -19.56 9.54 -27.17
CA GLY A 27 -20.25 10.07 -26.03
C GLY A 27 -19.82 9.40 -24.72
N CYS A 28 -19.66 8.07 -24.70
CA CYS A 28 -19.12 7.33 -23.55
C CYS A 28 -17.68 7.77 -23.24
N MET A 29 -16.81 7.81 -24.25
CA MET A 29 -15.43 8.28 -24.06
C MET A 29 -15.37 9.70 -23.51
N ALA A 30 -16.17 10.62 -24.07
CA ALA A 30 -16.24 12.00 -23.61
C ALA A 30 -16.72 12.10 -22.15
N LEU A 31 -17.67 11.25 -21.74
CA LEU A 31 -18.15 11.20 -20.36
C LEU A 31 -17.07 10.68 -19.42
N VAL A 32 -16.34 9.63 -19.80
CA VAL A 32 -15.23 9.10 -19.00
C VAL A 32 -14.12 10.13 -18.87
N ILE A 33 -13.73 10.82 -19.94
CA ILE A 33 -12.73 11.90 -19.88
C ILE A 33 -13.21 13.05 -18.98
N TRP A 34 -14.50 13.43 -19.06
CA TRP A 34 -15.04 14.56 -18.30
C TRP A 34 -15.14 14.26 -16.81
N VAL A 35 -15.55 13.06 -16.41
CA VAL A 35 -15.63 12.68 -15.00
C VAL A 35 -14.28 12.22 -14.50
N ASP A 36 -13.53 11.49 -15.31
CA ASP A 36 -12.20 10.94 -15.06
C ASP A 36 -12.08 10.20 -13.70
N PRO A 37 -12.81 9.10 -13.51
CA PRO A 37 -12.87 8.43 -12.22
C PRO A 37 -11.56 7.79 -11.78
N PHE A 38 -10.57 7.67 -12.67
CA PHE A 38 -9.22 7.18 -12.36
C PHE A 38 -8.18 8.31 -12.36
N PHE A 39 -8.63 9.58 -12.50
CA PHE A 39 -7.78 10.78 -12.41
C PHE A 39 -6.65 10.82 -13.46
N GLN A 40 -6.85 10.16 -14.60
CA GLN A 40 -5.81 10.01 -15.62
C GLN A 40 -5.54 11.32 -16.39
N TYR A 41 -6.52 12.21 -16.46
CA TYR A 41 -6.46 13.45 -17.27
C TYR A 41 -6.47 14.72 -16.45
N HIS A 42 -7.08 14.70 -15.26
CA HIS A 42 -7.22 15.91 -14.44
C HIS A 42 -7.54 15.62 -12.97
N LYS A 43 -7.48 16.67 -12.16
CA LYS A 43 -7.88 16.61 -10.75
C LYS A 43 -9.37 16.28 -10.60
N PRO A 44 -9.76 15.70 -9.46
CA PRO A 44 -11.16 15.41 -9.15
C PRO A 44 -12.07 16.64 -9.30
N LEU A 45 -13.25 16.43 -9.87
CA LEU A 45 -14.30 17.45 -9.91
C LEU A 45 -14.93 17.59 -8.53
N ALA A 46 -14.94 18.81 -7.97
CA ALA A 46 -15.38 19.06 -6.59
C ALA A 46 -16.84 18.62 -6.28
N TRP A 47 -17.69 18.51 -7.30
CA TRP A 47 -19.11 18.14 -7.18
C TRP A 47 -19.38 16.64 -7.31
N PHE A 48 -18.41 15.86 -7.85
CA PHE A 48 -18.62 14.44 -8.17
C PHE A 48 -18.24 13.56 -6.96
N PRO A 49 -19.11 12.62 -6.55
CA PRO A 49 -18.86 11.74 -5.40
C PRO A 49 -18.00 10.54 -5.82
N TYR A 50 -16.69 10.74 -5.96
CA TYR A 50 -15.76 9.70 -6.39
C TYR A 50 -15.74 8.50 -5.43
N LEU A 51 -15.72 7.30 -6.00
CA LEU A 51 -15.35 6.07 -5.33
C LEU A 51 -13.87 5.80 -5.62
N VAL A 52 -13.04 5.76 -4.58
CA VAL A 52 -11.60 5.52 -4.67
C VAL A 52 -11.27 4.24 -3.89
N ASP A 53 -11.35 3.10 -4.57
CA ASP A 53 -11.13 1.76 -4.01
C ASP A 53 -10.28 0.86 -4.91
N ASN A 54 -9.94 1.32 -6.12
CA ASN A 54 -9.14 0.58 -7.10
C ASN A 54 -7.71 1.08 -7.14
N GLN A 55 -6.88 0.60 -6.21
CA GLN A 55 -5.48 1.01 -6.04
C GLN A 55 -4.66 0.88 -7.34
N VAL A 56 -4.83 -0.23 -8.07
CA VAL A 56 -4.07 -0.52 -9.30
C VAL A 56 -4.29 0.54 -10.38
N ASN A 57 -5.54 0.97 -10.56
CA ASN A 57 -5.91 1.83 -11.66
C ASN A 57 -6.04 3.31 -11.26
N GLN A 58 -6.23 3.62 -9.97
CA GLN A 58 -6.41 5.01 -9.52
C GLN A 58 -5.13 5.64 -8.98
N ASN A 59 -4.21 4.86 -8.38
CA ASN A 59 -2.93 5.38 -7.90
C ASN A 59 -2.12 6.12 -8.98
N PRO A 60 -2.04 5.64 -10.26
CA PRO A 60 -1.32 6.39 -11.29
C PRO A 60 -1.85 7.81 -11.50
N GLY A 61 -3.17 7.97 -11.60
CA GLY A 61 -3.79 9.28 -11.75
C GLY A 61 -3.67 10.16 -10.50
N LEU A 62 -3.82 9.57 -9.30
CA LEU A 62 -3.61 10.28 -8.04
C LEU A 62 -2.17 10.80 -7.93
N ALA A 63 -1.18 9.99 -8.28
CA ALA A 63 0.23 10.39 -8.30
C ALA A 63 0.47 11.58 -9.24
N LYS A 64 -0.10 11.55 -10.44
CA LYS A 64 0.09 12.59 -11.46
C LYS A 64 -0.63 13.90 -11.13
N HIS A 65 -1.87 13.84 -10.66
CA HIS A 65 -2.76 15.01 -10.68
C HIS A 65 -3.11 15.60 -9.31
N MET A 66 -2.94 14.85 -8.20
CA MET A 66 -3.25 15.43 -6.88
C MET A 66 -2.19 16.44 -6.44
N ASP A 67 -2.59 17.37 -5.55
CA ASP A 67 -1.67 18.30 -4.90
C ASP A 67 -1.21 17.71 -3.58
N TYR A 68 0.09 17.50 -3.42
CA TYR A 68 0.72 16.97 -2.21
C TYR A 68 2.19 17.39 -2.14
N ASP A 69 2.72 17.38 -0.92
CA ASP A 69 4.13 17.60 -0.62
C ASP A 69 4.82 16.28 -0.22
N GLY A 70 4.05 15.31 0.24
CA GLY A 70 4.51 13.97 0.62
C GLY A 70 3.61 12.86 0.09
N ILE A 71 4.13 11.64 0.09
CA ILE A 71 3.38 10.44 -0.26
C ILE A 71 3.50 9.38 0.83
N LEU A 72 2.41 8.61 1.04
CA LEU A 72 2.40 7.41 1.86
C LEU A 72 2.23 6.20 0.94
N ILE A 73 3.25 5.36 0.88
CA ILE A 73 3.31 4.14 0.06
C ILE A 73 3.58 2.90 0.91
N GLY A 74 3.19 1.75 0.40
CA GLY A 74 3.35 0.47 1.06
C GLY A 74 2.18 -0.45 0.72
N SER A 75 2.14 -1.59 1.39
CA SER A 75 1.09 -2.59 1.21
C SER A 75 -0.21 -2.21 1.95
N SER A 76 -1.06 -3.21 2.23
CA SER A 76 -2.24 -3.07 3.09
C SER A 76 -1.93 -2.55 4.49
N MET A 77 -0.68 -2.63 4.93
CA MET A 77 -0.21 -2.10 6.22
C MET A 77 -0.32 -0.58 6.31
N THR A 78 -0.45 0.12 5.18
CA THR A 78 -0.70 1.57 5.13
C THR A 78 -2.18 1.94 5.01
N ALA A 79 -3.06 0.97 4.84
CA ALA A 79 -4.48 1.21 4.53
C ALA A 79 -5.23 1.98 5.63
N SER A 80 -4.92 1.70 6.91
CA SER A 80 -5.59 2.32 8.08
C SER A 80 -5.04 3.68 8.49
N PHE A 81 -4.02 4.21 7.80
CA PHE A 81 -3.53 5.57 8.05
C PHE A 81 -4.55 6.61 7.57
N ASN A 82 -4.64 7.71 8.31
CA ASN A 82 -5.33 8.93 7.89
C ASN A 82 -4.29 9.99 7.51
N THR A 83 -4.40 10.52 6.30
CA THR A 83 -3.38 11.46 5.78
C THR A 83 -3.44 12.84 6.42
N ASP A 84 -4.55 13.23 7.06
CA ASP A 84 -4.64 14.48 7.81
C ASP A 84 -3.67 14.53 9.00
N TRP A 85 -3.26 13.37 9.54
CA TRP A 85 -2.28 13.33 10.63
C TRP A 85 -0.90 13.84 10.22
N PHE A 86 -0.50 13.65 8.98
CA PHE A 86 0.78 14.16 8.46
C PHE A 86 0.74 15.69 8.33
N GLU A 87 -0.40 16.26 7.93
CA GLU A 87 -0.57 17.72 7.90
C GLU A 87 -0.63 18.31 9.31
N GLU A 88 -1.36 17.64 10.23
CA GLU A 88 -1.49 18.06 11.63
C GLU A 88 -0.15 18.05 12.37
N LEU A 89 0.64 16.98 12.24
CA LEU A 89 1.85 16.76 13.03
C LEU A 89 3.11 17.33 12.38
N MET A 90 3.17 17.36 11.05
CA MET A 90 4.38 17.66 10.30
C MET A 90 4.19 18.81 9.31
N GLY A 91 2.98 19.34 9.15
CA GLY A 91 2.66 20.36 8.13
C GLY A 91 2.80 19.85 6.70
N MET A 92 2.72 18.52 6.51
CA MET A 92 2.99 17.85 5.25
C MET A 92 1.70 17.33 4.62
N LYS A 93 1.24 17.96 3.56
CA LYS A 93 0.09 17.47 2.80
C LYS A 93 0.47 16.16 2.09
N THR A 94 -0.09 15.07 2.55
CA THR A 94 0.32 13.72 2.12
C THR A 94 -0.75 13.03 1.29
N GLN A 95 -0.36 12.45 0.13
CA GLN A 95 -1.21 11.61 -0.69
C GLN A 95 -0.95 10.14 -0.38
N LYS A 96 -2.03 9.40 -0.02
CA LYS A 96 -1.94 7.95 0.15
C LYS A 96 -1.99 7.27 -1.22
N LEU A 97 -0.98 6.43 -1.49
CA LEU A 97 -0.83 5.62 -2.70
C LEU A 97 -0.56 4.15 -2.31
N SER A 98 -1.32 3.65 -1.33
CA SER A 98 -1.23 2.27 -0.85
C SER A 98 -1.53 1.27 -1.97
N TYR A 99 -0.86 0.10 -1.91
CA TYR A 99 -1.03 -0.96 -2.89
C TYR A 99 -1.03 -2.33 -2.20
N ASN A 100 -2.21 -2.86 -1.89
CA ASN A 100 -2.36 -4.07 -1.07
C ASN A 100 -1.52 -5.24 -1.59
N GLY A 101 -0.64 -5.76 -0.72
CA GLY A 101 0.27 -6.86 -1.05
C GLY A 101 1.39 -6.46 -2.02
N SER A 102 1.76 -5.17 -2.09
CA SER A 102 2.81 -4.66 -2.98
C SER A 102 4.15 -5.38 -2.77
N TYR A 103 4.84 -5.57 -3.89
CA TYR A 103 6.25 -5.91 -3.94
C TYR A 103 7.11 -4.65 -4.08
N PRO A 104 8.44 -4.71 -3.88
CA PRO A 104 9.31 -3.55 -4.09
C PRO A 104 9.18 -2.92 -5.47
N LYS A 105 8.92 -3.72 -6.51
CA LYS A 105 8.68 -3.23 -7.88
C LYS A 105 7.42 -2.38 -7.99
N ASP A 106 6.35 -2.72 -7.27
CA ASP A 106 5.13 -1.91 -7.26
C ASP A 106 5.39 -0.54 -6.62
N LEU A 107 6.17 -0.51 -5.53
CA LEU A 107 6.59 0.74 -4.88
C LEU A 107 7.47 1.59 -5.81
N SER A 108 8.40 0.94 -6.50
CA SER A 108 9.25 1.56 -7.53
C SER A 108 8.42 2.22 -8.63
N ASN A 109 7.44 1.50 -9.18
CA ASN A 109 6.57 2.01 -10.24
C ASN A 109 5.78 3.26 -9.81
N ILE A 110 5.29 3.28 -8.56
CA ILE A 110 4.59 4.44 -8.01
C ILE A 110 5.56 5.61 -7.76
N MET A 111 6.73 5.36 -7.19
CA MET A 111 7.75 6.40 -6.99
C MET A 111 8.18 7.02 -8.33
N GLN A 112 8.35 6.19 -9.36
CA GLN A 112 8.68 6.68 -10.70
C GLN A 112 7.63 7.69 -11.21
N LEU A 113 6.34 7.34 -11.15
CA LEU A 113 5.26 8.24 -11.55
C LEU A 113 5.21 9.53 -10.74
N VAL A 114 5.41 9.42 -9.42
CA VAL A 114 5.42 10.55 -8.50
C VAL A 114 6.55 11.51 -8.84
N PHE A 115 7.77 11.02 -8.96
CA PHE A 115 8.92 11.85 -9.24
C PHE A 115 8.95 12.39 -10.69
N ASP A 116 8.45 11.62 -11.65
CA ASP A 116 8.26 12.11 -13.03
C ASP A 116 7.24 13.28 -13.09
N ALA A 117 6.15 13.20 -12.32
CA ALA A 117 5.11 14.20 -12.33
C ALA A 117 5.41 15.42 -11.45
N LYS A 118 6.11 15.26 -10.32
CA LYS A 118 6.28 16.28 -9.29
C LYS A 118 7.73 16.69 -9.04
N GLY A 119 8.70 15.81 -9.33
CA GLY A 119 10.12 16.09 -9.11
C GLY A 119 10.41 16.58 -7.69
N ASP A 120 11.16 17.65 -7.55
CA ASP A 120 11.61 18.25 -6.28
C ASP A 120 10.48 18.87 -5.43
N GLN A 121 9.21 18.85 -5.90
CA GLN A 121 8.07 19.24 -5.08
C GLN A 121 7.77 18.21 -4.00
N VAL A 122 8.17 16.93 -4.21
CA VAL A 122 8.02 15.87 -3.21
C VAL A 122 9.05 16.08 -2.11
N LYS A 123 8.58 16.39 -0.90
CA LYS A 123 9.44 16.66 0.26
C LYS A 123 9.58 15.44 1.17
N ALA A 124 8.61 14.53 1.15
CA ALA A 124 8.65 13.33 1.98
C ALA A 124 8.06 12.11 1.30
N VAL A 125 8.68 10.95 1.54
CA VAL A 125 8.16 9.63 1.21
C VAL A 125 8.05 8.82 2.50
N TYR A 126 6.82 8.51 2.92
CA TYR A 126 6.54 7.63 4.04
C TYR A 126 6.29 6.22 3.50
N MET A 127 7.16 5.28 3.83
CA MET A 127 7.17 3.94 3.22
C MET A 127 7.06 2.83 4.25
N ALA A 128 5.99 2.05 4.17
CA ALA A 128 5.92 0.78 4.89
C ALA A 128 6.70 -0.29 4.11
N VAL A 129 7.66 -0.91 4.75
CA VAL A 129 8.46 -1.99 4.19
C VAL A 129 8.01 -3.33 4.76
N ASP A 130 7.23 -4.07 3.97
CA ASP A 130 6.92 -5.47 4.25
C ASP A 130 8.15 -6.32 3.95
N GLN A 131 8.96 -6.53 4.97
CA GLN A 131 10.31 -7.08 4.84
C GLN A 131 10.36 -8.42 4.06
N SER A 132 9.30 -9.25 4.11
CA SER A 132 9.23 -10.51 3.41
C SER A 132 9.20 -10.37 1.87
N THR A 133 8.57 -9.29 1.35
CA THR A 133 8.47 -9.06 -0.10
C THR A 133 9.81 -8.70 -0.73
N PHE A 134 10.76 -8.20 0.07
CA PHE A 134 12.12 -7.87 -0.40
C PHE A 134 12.98 -9.10 -0.70
N SER A 135 12.48 -10.31 -0.41
CA SER A 135 13.13 -11.57 -0.81
C SER A 135 12.58 -12.14 -2.13
N ALA A 136 11.61 -11.46 -2.75
CA ALA A 136 11.02 -11.85 -4.03
C ALA A 136 11.91 -11.43 -5.22
N ASP A 137 11.54 -11.87 -6.42
CA ASP A 137 12.15 -11.38 -7.66
C ASP A 137 11.98 -9.85 -7.76
N PRO A 138 13.04 -9.07 -8.00
CA PRO A 138 12.95 -7.62 -8.05
C PRO A 138 12.13 -7.07 -9.22
N GLU A 139 11.74 -7.87 -10.17
CA GLU A 139 10.80 -7.49 -11.24
C GLU A 139 9.36 -7.96 -10.96
N GLU A 140 9.13 -8.65 -9.83
CA GLU A 140 7.81 -9.15 -9.48
C GLU A 140 6.88 -8.00 -9.05
N THR A 141 5.66 -8.01 -9.60
CA THR A 141 4.57 -7.10 -9.22
C THR A 141 3.37 -7.88 -8.71
N LYS A 142 2.63 -7.32 -7.77
CA LYS A 142 1.45 -7.97 -7.19
C LYS A 142 0.37 -8.27 -8.22
N PHE A 143 0.15 -7.32 -9.13
CA PHE A 143 -0.79 -7.45 -10.24
C PHE A 143 -0.12 -6.99 -11.53
N PRO A 144 -0.61 -7.45 -12.69
CA PRO A 144 -0.14 -6.93 -13.97
C PRO A 144 -0.27 -5.40 -14.04
N VAL A 145 0.79 -4.74 -14.45
CA VAL A 145 0.81 -3.29 -14.62
C VAL A 145 -0.12 -2.90 -15.76
N THR A 146 -0.97 -1.91 -15.53
CA THR A 146 -1.89 -1.37 -16.53
C THR A 146 -1.16 -0.27 -17.30
N ASP A 147 -0.30 -0.66 -18.23
CA ASP A 147 0.67 0.22 -18.93
C ASP A 147 0.08 1.54 -19.41
N TYR A 148 -1.13 1.50 -20.00
CA TYR A 148 -1.80 2.70 -20.51
C TYR A 148 -2.21 3.73 -19.44
N LEU A 149 -2.19 3.38 -18.15
CA LEU A 149 -2.38 4.34 -17.04
C LEU A 149 -1.05 4.85 -16.50
N TYR A 150 0.04 4.15 -16.78
CA TYR A 150 1.39 4.47 -16.30
C TYR A 150 2.19 5.31 -17.29
N ASP A 151 1.69 5.52 -18.51
CA ASP A 151 2.33 6.37 -19.51
C ASP A 151 1.55 7.68 -19.74
N ASP A 152 2.02 8.52 -20.66
CA ASP A 152 1.36 9.76 -21.08
C ASP A 152 0.77 9.68 -22.50
N ASN A 153 0.63 8.46 -23.03
CA ASN A 153 0.15 8.23 -24.37
C ASN A 153 -1.38 8.06 -24.41
N VAL A 154 -2.10 9.15 -24.57
CA VAL A 154 -3.57 9.16 -24.63
C VAL A 154 -4.19 8.30 -25.77
N PHE A 155 -3.41 7.84 -26.73
CA PHE A 155 -3.93 7.03 -27.84
C PHE A 155 -4.11 5.55 -27.48
N ASN A 156 -3.50 5.07 -26.41
CA ASN A 156 -3.66 3.70 -25.90
C ASN A 156 -4.71 3.58 -24.78
N ASP A 157 -5.36 4.69 -24.37
CA ASP A 157 -6.34 4.75 -23.27
C ASP A 157 -7.72 4.17 -23.62
N VAL A 158 -7.91 3.65 -24.84
CA VAL A 158 -9.19 3.06 -25.25
C VAL A 158 -9.72 2.00 -24.27
N PRO A 159 -8.89 1.13 -23.64
CA PRO A 159 -9.34 0.19 -22.63
C PRO A 159 -9.92 0.86 -21.38
N TYR A 160 -9.45 2.05 -21.00
CA TYR A 160 -10.02 2.87 -19.93
C TYR A 160 -11.33 3.53 -20.40
N LEU A 161 -11.28 4.22 -21.55
CA LEU A 161 -12.36 5.08 -22.05
C LEU A 161 -13.63 4.32 -22.45
N LEU A 162 -13.50 3.07 -22.88
CA LEU A 162 -14.62 2.21 -23.28
C LEU A 162 -14.86 1.04 -22.31
N ASN A 163 -14.34 1.13 -21.10
CA ASN A 163 -14.56 0.13 -20.06
C ASN A 163 -15.97 0.29 -19.47
N LYS A 164 -16.76 -0.79 -19.56
CA LYS A 164 -18.13 -0.79 -19.01
C LYS A 164 -18.15 -0.65 -17.47
N ASP A 165 -17.16 -1.22 -16.78
CA ASP A 165 -17.08 -1.19 -15.32
C ASP A 165 -16.70 0.22 -14.85
N VAL A 166 -15.83 0.93 -15.57
CA VAL A 166 -15.54 2.35 -15.34
C VAL A 166 -16.82 3.19 -15.46
N LEU A 167 -17.61 2.97 -16.52
CA LEU A 167 -18.85 3.71 -16.73
C LEU A 167 -19.92 3.38 -15.68
N LEU A 168 -20.11 2.10 -15.37
CA LEU A 168 -21.19 1.66 -14.49
C LEU A 168 -20.83 1.84 -13.02
N ASP A 169 -19.66 1.37 -12.58
CA ASP A 169 -19.30 1.29 -11.16
C ASP A 169 -18.64 2.58 -10.66
N TYR A 170 -17.90 3.30 -11.53
CA TYR A 170 -17.17 4.50 -11.11
C TYR A 170 -17.80 5.83 -11.57
N ILE A 171 -18.80 5.80 -12.47
CA ILE A 171 -19.53 7.00 -12.88
C ILE A 171 -21.01 6.94 -12.48
N LEU A 172 -21.75 5.93 -12.98
CA LEU A 172 -23.22 5.91 -12.79
C LEU A 172 -23.62 5.55 -11.38
N ARG A 173 -22.97 4.56 -10.77
CA ARG A 173 -23.25 4.11 -9.41
C ARG A 173 -22.97 5.19 -8.36
N PRO A 174 -21.81 5.88 -8.34
CA PRO A 174 -21.56 6.96 -7.38
C PRO A 174 -22.55 8.13 -7.51
N LEU A 175 -23.02 8.43 -8.73
CA LEU A 175 -24.06 9.45 -8.94
C LEU A 175 -25.42 9.04 -8.36
N ALA A 176 -25.75 7.74 -8.40
CA ALA A 176 -27.00 7.20 -7.87
C ALA A 176 -26.92 7.05 -6.34
N ASP A 177 -25.79 6.62 -5.82
CA ASP A 177 -25.58 6.28 -4.41
C ASP A 177 -24.47 7.12 -3.75
N ARG A 178 -24.75 8.42 -3.59
CA ARG A 178 -23.80 9.42 -3.08
C ARG A 178 -23.21 9.14 -1.70
N LYS A 179 -23.73 8.15 -0.99
CA LYS A 179 -23.27 7.77 0.36
C LYS A 179 -21.93 7.03 0.34
N ASP A 180 -21.56 6.48 -0.81
CA ASP A 180 -20.36 5.65 -0.98
C ASP A 180 -19.14 6.48 -1.44
N ALA A 181 -19.23 7.82 -1.48
CA ALA A 181 -18.09 8.66 -1.81
C ALA A 181 -16.95 8.44 -0.82
N SER A 182 -15.73 8.30 -1.35
CA SER A 182 -14.54 8.08 -0.52
C SER A 182 -14.17 9.30 0.28
N ASP A 183 -13.70 9.07 1.50
CA ASP A 183 -13.01 10.08 2.30
C ASP A 183 -11.56 10.19 1.80
N TRP A 184 -11.15 11.37 1.39
CA TRP A 184 -9.82 11.62 0.82
C TRP A 184 -8.69 11.42 1.84
N ALA A 185 -8.96 11.62 3.11
CA ALA A 185 -7.99 11.40 4.18
C ALA A 185 -7.82 9.91 4.53
N GLU A 186 -8.87 9.10 4.26
CA GLU A 186 -8.89 7.66 4.58
C GLU A 186 -9.05 6.79 3.34
N LEU A 187 -8.43 7.15 2.20
CA LEU A 187 -8.47 6.33 1.00
C LEU A 187 -8.03 4.89 1.29
N TYR A 188 -8.67 3.93 0.63
CA TYR A 188 -8.31 2.50 0.69
C TYR A 188 -8.44 1.87 2.07
N LYS A 189 -9.18 2.51 3.01
CA LYS A 189 -9.38 1.94 4.33
C LYS A 189 -9.99 0.54 4.25
N PRO A 190 -9.59 -0.35 5.18
CA PRO A 190 -10.14 -1.69 5.24
C PRO A 190 -11.67 -1.67 5.46
N TRP A 191 -12.36 -2.74 5.04
CA TRP A 191 -13.80 -2.89 5.21
C TRP A 191 -14.22 -3.22 6.65
N TRP A 192 -13.30 -3.72 7.49
CA TRP A 192 -13.58 -4.08 8.88
C TRP A 192 -13.75 -2.84 9.75
N THR A 193 -14.67 -2.96 10.69
CA THR A 193 -14.94 -1.92 11.69
C THR A 193 -14.08 -2.14 12.94
N ASP A 194 -14.09 -1.18 13.87
CA ASP A 194 -13.36 -1.25 15.14
C ASP A 194 -13.66 -2.53 15.96
N GLU A 195 -14.84 -3.11 15.78
CA GLU A 195 -15.26 -4.35 16.46
C GLU A 195 -14.46 -5.59 16.00
N TYR A 196 -13.85 -5.57 14.82
CA TYR A 196 -13.00 -6.65 14.33
C TYR A 196 -11.65 -6.72 15.04
N TYR A 197 -11.20 -5.60 15.60
CA TYR A 197 -9.92 -5.53 16.28
C TYR A 197 -10.04 -6.06 17.71
N ASN A 198 -9.91 -7.37 17.86
CA ASN A 198 -9.90 -8.04 19.14
C ASN A 198 -9.21 -9.41 19.06
N LYS A 199 -8.63 -9.84 20.18
CA LYS A 199 -7.89 -11.09 20.30
C LYS A 199 -8.70 -12.32 19.85
N ALA A 200 -9.97 -12.39 20.21
CA ALA A 200 -10.82 -13.54 19.86
C ALA A 200 -10.98 -13.67 18.35
N ASN A 201 -11.15 -12.55 17.64
CA ASN A 201 -11.23 -12.53 16.19
C ASN A 201 -9.89 -12.93 15.54
N VAL A 202 -8.79 -12.41 16.03
CA VAL A 202 -7.45 -12.79 15.54
C VAL A 202 -7.24 -14.30 15.69
N LEU A 203 -7.50 -14.86 16.87
CA LEU A 203 -7.29 -16.29 17.14
C LEU A 203 -8.29 -17.20 16.38
N MET A 204 -9.47 -16.70 16.02
CA MET A 204 -10.45 -17.46 15.23
C MET A 204 -9.94 -17.76 13.81
N TYR A 205 -9.15 -16.87 13.23
CA TYR A 205 -8.65 -16.99 11.85
C TYR A 205 -7.17 -17.34 11.76
N TYR A 206 -6.46 -17.34 12.89
CA TYR A 206 -5.04 -17.68 12.89
C TYR A 206 -4.84 -19.20 13.00
N GLU A 207 -4.17 -19.76 12.01
CA GLU A 207 -3.63 -21.12 12.03
C GLU A 207 -2.11 -21.04 12.08
N ALA A 208 -1.52 -21.46 13.21
CA ALA A 208 -0.07 -21.49 13.32
C ALA A 208 0.51 -22.45 12.29
N VAL A 209 1.60 -22.07 11.65
CA VAL A 209 2.32 -22.94 10.71
C VAL A 209 2.80 -24.20 11.42
N GLU A 210 2.94 -25.33 10.67
CA GLU A 210 3.52 -26.54 11.20
C GLU A 210 4.97 -26.31 11.62
N GLU A 211 5.34 -26.78 12.83
CA GLU A 211 6.71 -26.66 13.29
C GLU A 211 7.64 -27.61 12.52
N LYS A 212 8.66 -27.04 11.89
CA LYS A 212 9.68 -27.80 11.16
C LYS A 212 10.60 -28.53 12.15
N GLN A 213 10.45 -29.84 12.26
CA GLN A 213 11.17 -30.65 13.26
C GLN A 213 12.60 -31.01 12.82
N GLU A 214 12.80 -31.36 11.55
CA GLU A 214 14.04 -31.96 11.04
C GLU A 214 14.88 -31.02 10.16
N GLU A 215 14.36 -29.81 9.85
CA GLU A 215 15.07 -28.83 9.02
C GLU A 215 16.07 -28.02 9.86
N GLU A 216 17.22 -27.71 9.26
CA GLU A 216 18.16 -26.74 9.84
C GLU A 216 17.57 -25.33 9.76
N ALA A 217 17.89 -24.49 10.77
CA ALA A 217 17.49 -23.08 10.74
C ALA A 217 18.18 -22.36 9.59
N LEU A 218 17.47 -21.44 8.95
CA LEU A 218 18.05 -20.62 7.90
C LEU A 218 19.10 -19.66 8.50
N ALA A 219 20.23 -19.52 7.81
CA ALA A 219 21.30 -18.62 8.23
C ALA A 219 20.87 -17.16 8.13
N ALA A 220 21.46 -16.28 8.95
CA ALA A 220 21.12 -14.85 8.99
C ALA A 220 21.31 -14.14 7.64
N ASP A 221 22.23 -14.58 6.82
CA ASP A 221 22.50 -14.02 5.48
C ASP A 221 21.70 -14.65 4.34
N TYR A 222 20.76 -15.56 4.64
CA TYR A 222 20.02 -16.32 3.64
C TYR A 222 19.31 -15.45 2.60
N PHE A 223 18.72 -14.34 3.01
CA PHE A 223 17.98 -13.43 2.13
C PHE A 223 18.82 -12.26 1.59
N LYS A 224 20.08 -12.16 1.97
CA LYS A 224 20.93 -10.98 1.75
C LYS A 224 21.00 -10.56 0.28
N ASP A 225 21.28 -11.50 -0.63
CA ASP A 225 21.45 -11.19 -2.04
C ASP A 225 20.16 -10.70 -2.70
N ALA A 226 19.02 -11.32 -2.35
CA ALA A 226 17.71 -10.91 -2.86
C ALA A 226 17.31 -9.52 -2.34
N VAL A 227 17.58 -9.23 -1.07
CA VAL A 227 17.35 -7.91 -0.46
C VAL A 227 18.22 -6.85 -1.16
N GLU A 228 19.52 -7.12 -1.36
CA GLU A 228 20.40 -6.17 -2.01
C GLU A 228 19.93 -5.87 -3.44
N GLU A 229 19.53 -6.89 -4.20
CA GLU A 229 19.03 -6.70 -5.56
C GLU A 229 17.76 -5.85 -5.59
N ASN A 230 16.81 -6.11 -4.67
CA ASN A 230 15.59 -5.31 -4.54
C ASN A 230 15.88 -3.87 -4.12
N LEU A 231 16.75 -3.65 -3.14
CA LEU A 231 17.14 -2.31 -2.74
C LEU A 231 17.78 -1.54 -3.90
N GLN A 232 18.76 -2.14 -4.58
CA GLN A 232 19.46 -1.51 -5.69
C GLN A 232 18.57 -1.19 -6.89
N LYS A 233 17.58 -2.03 -7.19
CA LYS A 233 16.73 -1.82 -8.36
C LYS A 233 15.52 -0.94 -8.06
N ASN A 234 14.92 -1.08 -6.87
CA ASN A 234 13.58 -0.59 -6.62
C ASN A 234 13.50 0.56 -5.62
N ILE A 235 14.52 0.77 -4.77
CA ILE A 235 14.45 1.77 -3.68
C ILE A 235 15.59 2.79 -3.78
N LEU A 236 16.85 2.34 -3.72
CA LEU A 236 18.01 3.23 -3.63
C LEU A 236 18.13 4.22 -4.79
N PRO A 237 17.76 3.90 -6.05
CA PRO A 237 17.84 4.86 -7.14
C PRO A 237 17.02 6.13 -6.90
N TYR A 238 15.87 6.02 -6.20
CA TYR A 238 15.04 7.18 -5.87
C TYR A 238 15.61 8.00 -4.73
N ILE A 239 16.18 7.35 -3.71
CA ILE A 239 16.85 8.00 -2.59
C ILE A 239 18.05 8.82 -3.10
N GLU A 240 18.87 8.21 -3.97
CA GLU A 240 20.06 8.84 -4.54
C GLU A 240 19.73 9.97 -5.52
N ALA A 241 18.66 9.81 -6.31
CA ALA A 241 18.25 10.82 -7.28
C ALA A 241 17.58 12.05 -6.64
N HIS A 242 17.03 11.91 -5.44
CA HIS A 242 16.24 12.95 -4.76
C HIS A 242 16.76 13.25 -3.34
N PRO A 243 17.99 13.79 -3.20
CA PRO A 243 18.62 14.04 -1.90
C PRO A 243 17.90 15.12 -1.05
N GLU A 244 17.02 15.92 -1.65
CA GLU A 244 16.19 16.91 -0.94
C GLU A 244 14.83 16.37 -0.47
N THR A 245 14.55 15.10 -0.77
CA THR A 245 13.36 14.39 -0.29
C THR A 245 13.72 13.53 0.90
N GLU A 246 13.00 13.66 2.01
CA GLU A 246 13.18 12.84 3.21
C GLU A 246 12.40 11.52 3.07
N PHE A 247 13.07 10.40 3.32
CA PHE A 247 12.48 9.07 3.25
C PHE A 247 12.28 8.51 4.66
N TYR A 248 11.04 8.46 5.12
CA TYR A 248 10.62 7.86 6.40
C TYR A 248 10.20 6.43 6.16
N ILE A 249 11.10 5.49 6.40
CA ILE A 249 10.90 4.06 6.16
C ILE A 249 10.59 3.38 7.48
N PHE A 250 9.52 2.60 7.56
CA PHE A 250 9.18 1.88 8.77
C PHE A 250 8.88 0.40 8.52
N TYR A 251 9.21 -0.42 9.50
CA TYR A 251 8.86 -1.82 9.53
C TYR A 251 7.51 -1.99 10.23
N PRO A 252 6.45 -2.46 9.51
CA PRO A 252 5.13 -2.65 10.08
C PRO A 252 5.15 -3.57 11.30
N PRO A 253 4.53 -3.18 12.43
CA PRO A 253 4.51 -3.98 13.66
C PRO A 253 3.56 -5.17 13.53
N TYR A 254 4.01 -6.25 12.90
CA TYR A 254 3.27 -7.51 12.90
C TYR A 254 3.12 -8.05 14.32
N SER A 255 1.98 -8.70 14.59
CA SER A 255 1.72 -9.21 15.94
C SER A 255 2.73 -10.28 16.35
N ILE A 256 2.74 -10.59 17.64
CA ILE A 256 3.59 -11.67 18.19
C ILE A 256 3.33 -13.04 17.54
N LEU A 257 2.16 -13.22 16.91
CA LEU A 257 1.83 -14.44 16.16
C LEU A 257 2.66 -14.60 14.87
N PHE A 258 3.03 -13.51 14.23
CA PHE A 258 3.99 -13.54 13.12
C PHE A 258 5.34 -14.11 13.58
N TRP A 259 5.82 -13.67 14.73
CA TRP A 259 7.08 -14.18 15.30
C TRP A 259 6.99 -15.64 15.75
N ASN A 260 5.78 -16.09 16.17
CA ASN A 260 5.53 -17.50 16.40
C ASN A 260 5.77 -18.33 15.12
N ASP A 261 5.18 -17.89 14.00
CA ASP A 261 5.32 -18.61 12.73
C ASP A 261 6.77 -18.63 12.24
N VAL A 262 7.43 -17.48 12.24
CA VAL A 262 8.86 -17.36 11.88
C VAL A 262 9.75 -18.29 12.72
N THR A 263 9.47 -18.40 14.02
CA THR A 263 10.21 -19.29 14.92
C THR A 263 9.95 -20.75 14.62
N ARG A 264 8.69 -21.12 14.36
CA ARG A 264 8.27 -22.49 14.03
C ARG A 264 8.82 -22.95 12.67
N GLU A 265 8.94 -22.03 11.72
CA GLU A 265 9.56 -22.27 10.41
C GLU A 265 11.09 -22.30 10.45
N LYS A 266 11.72 -22.02 11.63
CA LYS A 266 13.17 -21.90 11.82
C LYS A 266 13.82 -20.83 10.93
N GLU A 267 13.09 -19.75 10.69
CA GLU A 267 13.50 -18.62 9.86
C GLU A 267 13.91 -17.38 10.66
N LEU A 268 13.84 -17.43 12.00
CA LEU A 268 14.05 -16.27 12.87
C LEU A 268 15.36 -15.53 12.55
N GLU A 269 16.48 -16.24 12.47
CA GLU A 269 17.79 -15.64 12.21
C GLU A 269 17.84 -15.02 10.79
N ALA A 270 17.23 -15.65 9.80
CA ALA A 270 17.19 -15.14 8.44
C ALA A 270 16.30 -13.89 8.31
N VAL A 271 15.17 -13.86 9.04
CA VAL A 271 14.26 -12.69 9.09
C VAL A 271 14.92 -11.51 9.80
N ILE A 272 15.56 -11.75 10.94
CA ILE A 272 16.31 -10.70 11.65
C ILE A 272 17.48 -10.21 10.80
N GLY A 273 18.28 -11.11 10.24
CA GLY A 273 19.42 -10.75 9.38
C GLY A 273 19.00 -9.96 8.14
N ARG A 274 17.82 -10.24 7.57
CA ARG A 274 17.21 -9.44 6.50
C ARG A 274 16.93 -8.01 6.94
N LEU A 275 16.30 -7.82 8.10
CA LEU A 275 16.00 -6.51 8.67
C LEU A 275 17.29 -5.74 9.01
N GLU A 276 18.26 -6.40 9.64
CA GLU A 276 19.57 -5.81 9.94
C GLU A 276 20.27 -5.33 8.67
N TYR A 277 20.32 -6.18 7.66
CA TYR A 277 20.97 -5.84 6.40
C TYR A 277 20.30 -4.68 5.67
N MET A 278 18.95 -4.69 5.59
CA MET A 278 18.20 -3.58 5.00
C MET A 278 18.46 -2.27 5.74
N THR A 279 18.42 -2.30 7.06
CA THR A 279 18.68 -1.14 7.91
C THR A 279 20.10 -0.60 7.71
N GLU A 280 21.12 -1.47 7.72
CA GLU A 280 22.50 -1.09 7.47
C GLU A 280 22.67 -0.38 6.12
N ARG A 281 22.00 -0.90 5.07
CA ARG A 281 22.04 -0.32 3.73
C ARG A 281 21.37 1.05 3.66
N LEU A 282 20.21 1.20 4.28
CA LEU A 282 19.42 2.41 4.28
C LEU A 282 20.05 3.54 5.10
N LEU A 283 20.65 3.23 6.25
CA LEU A 283 21.33 4.20 7.11
C LEU A 283 22.61 4.83 6.51
N ASN A 284 23.03 4.41 5.32
CA ASN A 284 24.12 5.08 4.60
C ASN A 284 23.71 6.40 3.92
N TYR A 285 22.42 6.74 3.92
CA TYR A 285 21.87 7.93 3.27
C TYR A 285 21.38 8.93 4.30
N GLU A 286 21.84 10.18 4.21
CA GLU A 286 21.51 11.24 5.19
C GLU A 286 20.03 11.64 5.17
N ASN A 287 19.35 11.43 4.03
CA ASN A 287 17.92 11.72 3.82
C ASN A 287 17.01 10.53 4.08
N VAL A 288 17.49 9.52 4.83
CA VAL A 288 16.71 8.32 5.17
C VAL A 288 16.60 8.18 6.69
N HIS A 289 15.37 8.02 7.15
CA HIS A 289 14.98 7.77 8.53
C HIS A 289 14.33 6.40 8.61
N VAL A 290 14.88 5.48 9.40
CA VAL A 290 14.36 4.11 9.54
C VAL A 290 13.75 3.93 10.92
N PHE A 291 12.50 3.46 10.98
CA PHE A 291 11.74 3.27 12.23
C PHE A 291 11.42 1.80 12.46
N ASN A 292 11.74 1.32 13.66
CA ASN A 292 11.48 -0.05 14.08
C ASN A 292 10.39 -0.11 15.16
N ILE A 293 9.17 -0.46 14.78
CA ILE A 293 8.06 -0.64 15.69
C ILE A 293 7.88 -2.13 16.09
N LEU A 294 8.65 -3.03 15.47
CA LEU A 294 8.54 -4.48 15.66
C LEU A 294 8.87 -4.95 17.09
N GLY A 295 9.63 -4.16 17.86
CA GLY A 295 9.98 -4.45 19.25
C GLY A 295 9.03 -3.83 20.28
N LYS A 296 7.98 -3.12 19.86
CA LYS A 296 7.06 -2.44 20.79
C LYS A 296 6.07 -3.45 21.39
N GLU A 297 6.44 -4.03 22.55
CA GLU A 297 5.70 -5.14 23.18
C GLU A 297 4.24 -4.81 23.48
N ASP A 298 3.93 -3.60 23.97
CA ASP A 298 2.59 -3.13 24.25
C ASP A 298 1.70 -3.02 22.99
N ILE A 299 2.32 -2.98 21.81
CA ILE A 299 1.61 -3.07 20.53
C ILE A 299 1.55 -4.52 20.08
N ILE A 300 2.70 -5.17 19.84
CA ILE A 300 2.73 -6.46 19.12
C ILE A 300 2.22 -7.64 19.94
N CYS A 301 2.32 -7.58 21.27
CA CYS A 301 1.81 -8.63 22.15
C CYS A 301 0.34 -8.45 22.55
N ASN A 302 -0.25 -7.27 22.32
CA ASN A 302 -1.67 -7.04 22.56
C ASN A 302 -2.49 -7.29 21.28
N LEU A 303 -3.05 -8.50 21.17
CA LEU A 303 -3.82 -8.90 19.97
C LEU A 303 -5.13 -8.10 19.78
N ASN A 304 -5.57 -7.31 20.77
CA ASN A 304 -6.70 -6.39 20.58
C ASN A 304 -6.34 -5.21 19.66
N ASN A 305 -5.06 -4.99 19.39
CA ASN A 305 -4.62 -4.02 18.38
C ASN A 305 -4.82 -4.50 16.94
N TYR A 306 -5.25 -5.75 16.72
CA TYR A 306 -5.21 -6.39 15.39
C TYR A 306 -6.58 -6.90 14.96
N ALA A 307 -6.83 -6.80 13.64
CA ALA A 307 -7.99 -7.41 12.98
C ALA A 307 -7.72 -8.89 12.59
N ASP A 308 -6.48 -9.19 12.25
CA ASP A 308 -5.91 -10.51 12.05
C ASP A 308 -4.48 -10.53 12.63
N TYR A 309 -3.65 -11.52 12.34
CA TYR A 309 -2.30 -11.61 12.93
C TYR A 309 -1.29 -10.56 12.39
N MET A 310 -1.66 -9.74 11.40
CA MET A 310 -0.79 -8.75 10.76
C MET A 310 -1.36 -7.32 10.80
N HIS A 311 -2.66 -7.15 10.49
CA HIS A 311 -3.25 -5.83 10.27
C HIS A 311 -3.65 -5.14 11.56
N TYR A 312 -2.92 -4.08 11.90
CA TYR A 312 -3.10 -3.31 13.13
C TYR A 312 -4.12 -2.18 12.99
N HIS A 313 -4.65 -1.78 14.15
CA HIS A 313 -5.64 -0.72 14.29
C HIS A 313 -5.08 0.67 13.95
N LYS A 314 -5.96 1.58 13.55
CA LYS A 314 -5.62 2.99 13.23
C LYS A 314 -4.87 3.73 14.34
N ASN A 315 -5.06 3.38 15.62
CA ASN A 315 -4.32 3.98 16.73
C ASN A 315 -2.82 3.69 16.63
N VAL A 316 -2.45 2.49 16.17
CA VAL A 316 -1.06 2.13 15.88
C VAL A 316 -0.53 2.92 14.70
N CYS A 317 -1.35 3.13 13.65
CA CYS A 317 -0.97 4.01 12.54
C CYS A 317 -0.70 5.46 13.00
N ARG A 318 -1.55 5.98 13.90
CA ARG A 318 -1.36 7.31 14.50
C ARG A 318 -0.04 7.37 15.27
N TYR A 319 0.24 6.39 16.11
CA TYR A 319 1.50 6.30 16.82
C TYR A 319 2.72 6.27 15.89
N ILE A 320 2.67 5.47 14.81
CA ILE A 320 3.75 5.45 13.82
C ILE A 320 3.96 6.84 13.22
N THR A 321 2.88 7.58 12.91
CA THR A 321 2.98 8.95 12.38
C THR A 321 3.61 9.89 13.42
N GLU A 322 3.31 9.72 14.71
CA GLU A 322 3.93 10.47 15.81
C GLU A 322 5.42 10.16 15.94
N CYS A 323 5.84 8.90 15.73
CA CYS A 323 7.25 8.52 15.73
C CYS A 323 8.05 9.30 14.67
N PHE A 324 7.50 9.54 13.50
CA PHE A 324 8.16 10.35 12.46
C PHE A 324 8.46 11.78 12.91
N THR A 325 7.70 12.31 13.86
CA THR A 325 7.87 13.67 14.39
C THR A 325 8.81 13.69 15.60
N THR A 326 8.71 12.67 16.44
CA THR A 326 9.43 12.62 17.74
C THR A 326 10.80 11.97 17.66
N GLY A 327 11.05 11.17 16.60
CA GLY A 327 12.23 10.29 16.52
C GLY A 327 12.15 9.06 17.43
N GLU A 328 11.00 8.80 18.07
CA GLU A 328 10.82 7.58 18.85
C GLU A 328 10.92 6.35 17.93
N ASN A 329 11.64 5.32 18.34
CA ASN A 329 11.93 4.10 17.56
C ASN A 329 12.75 4.33 16.28
N GLU A 330 13.35 5.49 16.08
CA GLU A 330 14.28 5.72 14.98
C GLU A 330 15.56 4.91 15.19
N LEU A 331 15.98 4.22 14.14
CA LEU A 331 17.19 3.43 14.10
C LEU A 331 18.37 4.28 13.62
N HIS A 332 19.48 4.10 14.30
CA HIS A 332 20.77 4.71 13.98
C HIS A 332 21.87 3.65 13.97
N PRO A 333 23.05 3.92 13.41
CA PRO A 333 24.16 2.96 13.40
C PRO A 333 24.54 2.42 14.80
N GLU A 334 24.27 3.21 15.86
CA GLU A 334 24.61 2.86 17.23
C GLU A 334 23.60 1.98 17.94
N ASN A 335 22.31 1.93 17.47
CA ASN A 335 21.23 1.28 18.20
C ASN A 335 20.53 0.15 17.46
N TYR A 336 20.63 0.05 16.11
CA TYR A 336 19.82 -0.91 15.36
C TYR A 336 20.13 -2.37 15.72
N GLY A 337 21.38 -2.71 15.96
CA GLY A 337 21.76 -4.07 16.37
C GLY A 337 21.10 -4.48 17.67
N GLN A 338 21.11 -3.60 18.71
CA GLN A 338 20.42 -3.86 19.97
C GLN A 338 18.91 -4.00 19.76
N ALA A 339 18.30 -3.13 18.95
CA ALA A 339 16.86 -3.17 18.68
C ALA A 339 16.42 -4.51 18.05
N PHE A 340 17.20 -5.08 17.16
CA PHE A 340 16.90 -6.39 16.56
C PHE A 340 17.22 -7.55 17.51
N ASP A 341 18.23 -7.44 18.37
CA ASP A 341 18.50 -8.42 19.44
C ASP A 341 17.35 -8.49 20.48
N GLU A 342 16.71 -7.37 20.78
CA GLU A 342 15.53 -7.32 21.64
C GLU A 342 14.35 -8.08 21.00
N ILE A 343 14.10 -7.91 19.72
CA ILE A 343 13.06 -8.66 18.99
C ILE A 343 13.39 -10.16 18.97
N ARG A 344 14.65 -10.54 18.68
CA ARG A 344 15.10 -11.93 18.72
C ARG A 344 14.85 -12.56 20.09
N THR A 345 15.20 -11.83 21.15
CA THR A 345 15.01 -12.28 22.52
C THR A 345 13.53 -12.45 22.84
N LEU A 346 12.69 -11.49 22.47
CA LEU A 346 11.26 -11.56 22.67
C LEU A 346 10.67 -12.77 21.92
N ALA A 347 10.97 -12.94 20.65
CA ALA A 347 10.45 -14.05 19.84
C ALA A 347 10.83 -15.43 20.41
N MET A 348 12.04 -15.56 20.95
CA MET A 348 12.50 -16.83 21.53
C MET A 348 11.97 -17.10 22.94
N SER A 349 11.70 -16.06 23.75
CA SER A 349 11.33 -16.21 25.16
C SER A 349 9.82 -16.09 25.40
N TYR A 350 9.05 -15.65 24.43
CA TYR A 350 7.61 -15.43 24.58
C TYR A 350 6.86 -16.73 24.88
N ASN A 351 5.91 -16.68 25.81
CA ASN A 351 5.08 -17.83 26.15
C ASN A 351 3.89 -17.95 25.20
N TYR A 352 4.14 -18.40 23.96
CA TYR A 352 3.10 -18.58 22.94
C TYR A 352 1.90 -19.42 23.39
N PRO A 353 2.04 -20.55 24.10
CA PRO A 353 0.88 -21.31 24.59
C PRO A 353 -0.11 -20.50 25.42
N ALA A 354 0.36 -19.54 26.22
CA ALA A 354 -0.50 -18.71 27.06
C ALA A 354 -1.45 -17.77 26.25
N ILE A 355 -1.18 -17.56 24.98
CA ILE A 355 -2.08 -16.75 24.12
C ILE A 355 -3.49 -17.34 24.10
N TRP A 356 -3.62 -18.68 24.13
CA TRP A 356 -4.91 -19.37 24.05
C TRP A 356 -5.60 -19.58 25.41
N ASP A 357 -4.96 -19.20 26.53
CA ASP A 357 -5.56 -19.36 27.87
C ASP A 357 -6.74 -18.41 28.09
N ASP A 358 -6.73 -17.22 27.48
CA ASP A 358 -7.81 -16.23 27.54
C ASP A 358 -8.11 -15.63 26.17
N TRP A 359 -9.18 -16.10 25.53
CA TRP A 359 -9.63 -15.62 24.22
C TRP A 359 -10.31 -14.25 24.25
N TYR A 360 -10.89 -13.88 25.42
CA TYR A 360 -11.68 -12.68 25.58
C TYR A 360 -10.95 -11.63 26.41
N ASP A 361 -9.64 -11.53 26.19
CA ASP A 361 -8.81 -10.52 26.80
C ASP A 361 -9.41 -9.12 26.59
N THR A 362 -9.62 -8.40 27.68
CA THR A 362 -10.21 -7.05 27.71
C THR A 362 -9.17 -5.95 27.83
N THR A 363 -7.90 -6.26 27.64
CA THR A 363 -6.83 -5.24 27.61
C THR A 363 -7.17 -4.18 26.57
N PRO A 364 -7.21 -2.88 26.94
CA PRO A 364 -7.47 -1.82 25.98
C PRO A 364 -6.49 -1.87 24.80
N ARG A 365 -6.95 -1.46 23.64
CA ARG A 365 -6.07 -1.26 22.48
C ARG A 365 -5.07 -0.14 22.78
N TYR A 366 -3.95 -0.17 22.09
CA TYR A 366 -2.96 0.90 22.18
C TYR A 366 -3.61 2.27 21.99
N GLY A 367 -3.34 3.22 22.90
CA GLY A 367 -3.93 4.56 22.86
C GLY A 367 -5.39 4.67 23.34
N GLU A 368 -6.00 3.61 23.85
CA GLU A 368 -7.29 3.64 24.54
C GLU A 368 -7.06 3.56 26.07
N GLU A 369 -7.74 4.43 26.84
CA GLU A 369 -7.71 4.42 28.31
C GLU A 369 -8.70 3.42 28.93
#